data_d5537215af8260863621752ca2db2527
#
_entry.id   d5537215af8260863621752ca2db2527
#
_cell.length_a   1.000
_cell.length_b   1.000
_cell.length_c   1.000
_cell.angle_alpha   90.00
_cell.angle_beta   90.00
_cell.angle_gamma   90.00
#
_symmetry.space_group_name_H-M   'P 1'
#
loop_
_entity.id
_entity.type
_entity.pdbx_description
1 polymer ?
#
loop_
_entity_poly.entity_id
_entity_poly.type
_entity_poly.pdbx_seq_one_letter_code
_entity_poly.pdbx_strand_id
1 'polypeptide(L)'
;QGMSNPKGKLIAIGGAEHKGTELEADGFHRNNLNFFELGILRRVVEEAGGLNARIEVITTASMIPYEVGENYLNAFGKIGCTNIGLLHIRTRQDAMNEEYVDRIRHCDAVMFSGGNQLRLSATDGGTEFLTILKKRYKEEENFLIAGTSAGAMAMSNTMIYEGNATRAHLKGEVKITTGLGFMNNIIIDSHFEKRGRFARLAQAVSANPSCIGIGLGEDTGMLITQGNNMEAIGSGPVIIVDGH
;
A
#
# COMPACT_ATOMS: atom_id res chain seq x y z
N GLN A 1 3.43 25.00 16.75
CA GLN A 1 2.92 25.06 15.36
C GLN A 1 2.54 23.65 14.96
N GLY A 2 1.21 23.37 14.95
CA GLY A 2 0.71 22.07 14.54
C GLY A 2 1.05 21.82 13.07
N MET A 3 1.57 20.61 12.77
CA MET A 3 1.76 20.19 11.39
C MET A 3 0.39 20.15 10.71
N SER A 4 0.28 20.84 9.56
CA SER A 4 -0.94 20.81 8.78
C SER A 4 -1.19 19.39 8.26
N ASN A 5 -2.44 18.95 8.27
CA ASN A 5 -2.82 17.67 7.70
C ASN A 5 -2.47 17.61 6.22
N PRO A 6 -2.04 16.46 5.71
CA PRO A 6 -1.80 16.29 4.28
C PRO A 6 -3.09 16.49 3.49
N LYS A 7 -2.98 17.09 2.32
CA LYS A 7 -4.12 17.37 1.45
C LYS A 7 -4.49 16.20 0.56
N GLY A 8 -3.52 15.36 0.23
CA GLY A 8 -3.70 14.22 -0.65
C GLY A 8 -4.47 13.07 -0.02
N LYS A 9 -4.68 12.05 -0.83
CA LYS A 9 -5.48 10.86 -0.46
C LYS A 9 -4.63 9.62 -0.43
N LEU A 10 -4.96 8.68 0.46
CA LEU A 10 -4.38 7.35 0.51
C LEU A 10 -5.48 6.31 0.39
N ILE A 11 -5.22 5.25 -0.36
CA ILE A 11 -6.05 4.05 -0.34
C ILE A 11 -5.15 2.87 0.02
N ALA A 12 -5.37 2.31 1.20
CA ALA A 12 -4.69 1.11 1.67
C ALA A 12 -5.59 -0.10 1.46
N ILE A 13 -5.09 -1.11 0.74
CA ILE A 13 -5.87 -2.30 0.36
C ILE A 13 -5.25 -3.52 1.01
N GLY A 14 -6.08 -4.35 1.66
CA GLY A 14 -5.61 -5.53 2.38
C GLY A 14 -5.02 -6.60 1.50
N GLY A 15 -5.44 -6.65 0.24
CA GLY A 15 -4.96 -7.66 -0.69
C GLY A 15 -5.55 -9.02 -0.40
N ALA A 16 -4.94 -10.04 -0.95
CA ALA A 16 -5.38 -11.40 -0.77
C ALA A 16 -4.26 -12.27 -0.17
N GLU A 17 -4.60 -13.49 0.24
CA GLU A 17 -3.70 -14.31 1.01
C GLU A 17 -2.59 -14.94 0.17
N HIS A 18 -1.33 -14.65 0.52
CA HIS A 18 -0.18 -15.37 -0.05
C HIS A 18 0.04 -16.69 0.67
N LYS A 19 0.16 -17.76 -0.08
CA LYS A 19 0.46 -19.07 0.47
C LYS A 19 1.93 -19.45 0.38
N GLY A 20 2.79 -18.53 0.01
CA GLY A 20 4.24 -18.65 0.15
C GLY A 20 4.99 -19.28 -1.00
N THR A 21 4.37 -19.60 -2.14
CA THR A 21 5.06 -20.05 -3.35
C THR A 21 4.83 -19.10 -4.52
N GLU A 22 5.82 -18.98 -5.40
CA GLU A 22 5.73 -18.10 -6.56
C GLU A 22 4.59 -18.48 -7.50
N LEU A 23 4.33 -19.78 -7.68
CA LEU A 23 3.25 -20.28 -8.51
C LEU A 23 1.87 -19.95 -7.95
N GLU A 24 1.74 -19.99 -6.64
CA GLU A 24 0.51 -19.57 -5.96
C GLU A 24 0.35 -18.06 -6.03
N ALA A 25 1.46 -17.31 -5.99
CA ALA A 25 1.44 -15.88 -6.14
C ALA A 25 0.86 -15.44 -7.49
N ASP A 26 1.17 -16.16 -8.59
CA ASP A 26 0.67 -15.85 -9.93
C ASP A 26 -0.83 -16.10 -10.07
N GLY A 27 -1.29 -17.27 -9.67
CA GLY A 27 -2.73 -17.61 -9.68
C GLY A 27 -3.52 -16.70 -8.77
N PHE A 28 -2.90 -16.31 -7.72
CA PHE A 28 -3.42 -15.46 -6.70
C PHE A 28 -3.57 -14.00 -7.16
N HIS A 29 -2.57 -13.43 -7.83
CA HIS A 29 -2.67 -12.09 -8.39
C HIS A 29 -3.80 -11.99 -9.41
N ARG A 30 -4.02 -13.01 -10.23
CA ARG A 30 -5.14 -13.04 -11.17
C ARG A 30 -6.48 -13.00 -10.46
N ASN A 31 -6.66 -13.81 -9.44
CA ASN A 31 -7.89 -13.83 -8.65
C ASN A 31 -8.11 -12.51 -7.92
N ASN A 32 -7.05 -11.96 -7.37
CA ASN A 32 -7.08 -10.72 -6.63
C ASN A 32 -7.45 -9.54 -7.53
N LEU A 33 -6.88 -9.47 -8.72
CA LEU A 33 -7.20 -8.41 -9.68
C LEU A 33 -8.63 -8.53 -10.20
N ASN A 34 -9.16 -9.75 -10.36
CA ASN A 34 -10.57 -9.93 -10.68
C ASN A 34 -11.48 -9.38 -9.59
N PHE A 35 -11.09 -9.54 -8.34
CA PHE A 35 -11.78 -8.93 -7.21
C PHE A 35 -11.77 -7.41 -7.31
N PHE A 36 -10.62 -6.82 -7.60
CA PHE A 36 -10.47 -5.37 -7.72
C PHE A 36 -11.35 -4.79 -8.83
N GLU A 37 -11.57 -5.51 -9.91
CA GLU A 37 -12.45 -5.09 -10.99
C GLU A 37 -13.87 -4.81 -10.52
N LEU A 38 -14.33 -5.52 -9.48
CA LEU A 38 -15.69 -5.41 -8.98
C LEU A 38 -15.90 -4.27 -7.99
N GLY A 39 -14.84 -3.69 -7.44
CA GLY A 39 -15.03 -2.66 -6.43
C GLY A 39 -13.84 -1.76 -6.18
N ILE A 40 -12.80 -2.26 -5.54
CA ILE A 40 -11.74 -1.43 -4.99
C ILE A 40 -10.92 -0.74 -6.08
N LEU A 41 -10.56 -1.45 -7.13
CA LEU A 41 -9.75 -0.86 -8.20
C LEU A 41 -10.52 0.24 -8.95
N ARG A 42 -11.84 0.09 -9.10
CA ARG A 42 -12.70 1.15 -9.64
C ARG A 42 -12.66 2.40 -8.76
N ARG A 43 -12.66 2.20 -7.45
CA ARG A 43 -12.57 3.32 -6.52
C ARG A 43 -11.21 4.01 -6.60
N VAL A 44 -10.13 3.26 -6.78
CA VAL A 44 -8.80 3.84 -7.05
C VAL A 44 -8.84 4.73 -8.29
N VAL A 45 -9.46 4.26 -9.36
CA VAL A 45 -9.60 5.04 -10.61
C VAL A 45 -10.41 6.31 -10.38
N GLU A 46 -11.54 6.22 -9.70
CA GLU A 46 -12.38 7.39 -9.38
C GLU A 46 -11.59 8.43 -8.57
N GLU A 47 -10.91 7.99 -7.54
CA GLU A 47 -10.14 8.88 -6.67
C GLU A 47 -8.89 9.44 -7.36
N ALA A 48 -8.38 8.75 -8.38
CA ALA A 48 -7.27 9.23 -9.20
C ALA A 48 -7.70 10.31 -10.22
N GLY A 49 -8.99 10.47 -10.46
CA GLY A 49 -9.51 11.46 -11.40
C GLY A 49 -10.27 10.90 -12.59
N GLY A 50 -10.52 9.60 -12.64
CA GLY A 50 -11.32 8.94 -13.67
C GLY A 50 -10.50 8.13 -14.67
N LEU A 51 -11.16 7.73 -15.76
CA LEU A 51 -10.60 6.78 -16.73
C LEU A 51 -9.36 7.29 -17.48
N ASN A 52 -9.19 8.60 -17.57
CA ASN A 52 -8.05 9.21 -18.26
C ASN A 52 -6.91 9.59 -17.31
N ALA A 53 -7.07 9.35 -16.01
CA ALA A 53 -6.03 9.66 -15.04
C ALA A 53 -4.76 8.88 -15.34
N ARG A 54 -3.62 9.54 -15.18
CA ARG A 54 -2.32 8.88 -15.27
C ARG A 54 -2.02 8.21 -13.95
N ILE A 55 -2.03 6.89 -13.93
CA ILE A 55 -1.69 6.07 -12.76
C ILE A 55 -0.40 5.34 -13.05
N GLU A 56 0.59 5.54 -12.20
CA GLU A 56 1.87 4.81 -12.26
C GLU A 56 1.83 3.65 -11.29
N VAL A 57 1.93 2.43 -11.79
CA VAL A 57 2.01 1.22 -10.97
C VAL A 57 3.48 0.95 -10.64
N ILE A 58 3.77 0.90 -9.35
CA ILE A 58 5.14 0.72 -8.84
C ILE A 58 5.28 -0.71 -8.32
N THR A 59 6.10 -1.50 -8.99
CA THR A 59 6.21 -2.95 -8.76
C THR A 59 7.38 -3.34 -7.86
N THR A 60 7.99 -2.40 -7.18
CA THR A 60 9.21 -2.58 -6.37
C THR A 60 9.12 -3.73 -5.38
N ALA A 61 7.97 -3.91 -4.72
CA ALA A 61 7.80 -4.95 -3.70
C ALA A 61 7.76 -6.36 -4.28
N SER A 62 7.40 -6.51 -5.54
CA SER A 62 7.17 -7.82 -6.16
C SER A 62 8.46 -8.54 -6.54
N MET A 63 8.46 -9.87 -6.38
CA MET A 63 9.50 -10.76 -6.91
C MET A 63 9.29 -11.07 -8.40
N ILE A 64 8.09 -10.80 -8.93
CA ILE A 64 7.70 -11.06 -10.31
C ILE A 64 7.12 -9.77 -10.93
N PRO A 65 7.91 -8.69 -10.99
CA PRO A 65 7.39 -7.36 -11.29
C PRO A 65 6.74 -7.23 -12.68
N TYR A 66 7.28 -7.91 -13.68
CA TYR A 66 6.74 -7.83 -15.04
C TYR A 66 5.36 -8.46 -15.14
N GLU A 67 5.17 -9.63 -14.54
CA GLU A 67 3.87 -10.28 -14.46
C GLU A 67 2.83 -9.46 -13.70
N VAL A 68 3.22 -8.96 -12.56
CA VAL A 68 2.36 -8.12 -11.72
C VAL A 68 1.97 -6.86 -12.49
N GLY A 69 2.93 -6.23 -13.16
CA GLY A 69 2.67 -5.06 -14.00
C GLY A 69 1.65 -5.33 -15.10
N GLU A 70 1.82 -6.44 -15.82
CA GLU A 70 0.87 -6.84 -16.87
C GLU A 70 -0.52 -7.12 -16.31
N ASN A 71 -0.61 -7.75 -15.15
CA ASN A 71 -1.89 -8.01 -14.50
C ASN A 71 -2.61 -6.70 -14.15
N TYR A 72 -1.89 -5.70 -13.67
CA TYR A 72 -2.47 -4.38 -13.41
C TYR A 72 -2.91 -3.68 -14.69
N LEU A 73 -2.11 -3.74 -15.74
CA LEU A 73 -2.50 -3.18 -17.04
C LEU A 73 -3.80 -3.81 -17.55
N ASN A 74 -3.92 -5.13 -17.44
CA ASN A 74 -5.12 -5.85 -17.84
C ASN A 74 -6.34 -5.46 -16.99
N ALA A 75 -6.18 -5.39 -15.67
CA ALA A 75 -7.27 -5.04 -14.76
C ALA A 75 -7.74 -3.60 -14.98
N PHE A 76 -6.84 -2.65 -15.06
CA PHE A 76 -7.18 -1.26 -15.36
C PHE A 76 -7.79 -1.11 -16.76
N GLY A 77 -7.27 -1.86 -17.73
CA GLY A 77 -7.81 -1.89 -19.10
C GLY A 77 -9.24 -2.37 -19.14
N LYS A 78 -9.60 -3.40 -18.37
CA LYS A 78 -10.99 -3.90 -18.30
C LYS A 78 -11.92 -2.87 -17.67
N ILE A 79 -11.42 -2.03 -16.76
CA ILE A 79 -12.21 -0.92 -16.21
C ILE A 79 -12.43 0.17 -17.26
N GLY A 80 -11.55 0.28 -18.22
CA GLY A 80 -11.61 1.30 -19.28
C GLY A 80 -10.52 2.35 -19.20
N CYS A 81 -9.52 2.14 -18.33
CA CYS A 81 -8.40 3.08 -18.20
C CYS A 81 -7.51 3.07 -19.45
N THR A 82 -7.07 4.23 -19.88
CA THR A 82 -6.26 4.40 -21.10
C THR A 82 -4.86 4.93 -20.84
N ASN A 83 -4.53 5.29 -19.59
CA ASN A 83 -3.30 6.03 -19.29
C ASN A 83 -2.57 5.45 -18.09
N ILE A 84 -2.29 4.15 -18.13
CA ILE A 84 -1.59 3.45 -17.05
C ILE A 84 -0.14 3.25 -17.42
N GLY A 85 0.76 3.55 -16.51
CA GLY A 85 2.18 3.30 -16.66
C GLY A 85 2.71 2.31 -15.65
N LEU A 86 3.83 1.69 -15.98
CA LEU A 86 4.53 0.77 -15.08
C LEU A 86 5.90 1.36 -14.73
N LEU A 87 6.23 1.36 -13.45
CA LEU A 87 7.53 1.75 -12.92
C LEU A 87 8.17 0.57 -12.22
N HIS A 88 9.08 -0.10 -12.93
CA HIS A 88 9.82 -1.24 -12.40
C HIS A 88 11.07 -0.76 -11.67
N ILE A 89 10.88 -0.13 -10.52
CA ILE A 89 11.96 0.38 -9.69
C ILE A 89 12.49 -0.77 -8.84
N ARG A 90 13.66 -1.29 -9.20
CA ARG A 90 14.25 -2.47 -8.57
C ARG A 90 15.42 -2.14 -7.64
N THR A 91 16.04 -0.99 -7.83
CA THR A 91 17.22 -0.55 -7.07
C THR A 91 17.04 0.90 -6.61
N ARG A 92 17.85 1.30 -5.64
CA ARG A 92 17.89 2.71 -5.20
C ARG A 92 18.30 3.64 -6.34
N GLN A 93 19.13 3.14 -7.25
CA GLN A 93 19.54 3.89 -8.42
C GLN A 93 18.37 4.14 -9.37
N ASP A 94 17.49 3.15 -9.56
CA ASP A 94 16.26 3.34 -10.32
C ASP A 94 15.38 4.42 -9.69
N ALA A 95 15.29 4.48 -8.37
CA ALA A 95 14.53 5.47 -7.64
C ALA A 95 15.09 6.90 -7.74
N MET A 96 16.28 7.04 -8.31
CA MET A 96 16.93 8.32 -8.60
C MET A 96 17.00 8.62 -10.11
N ASN A 97 16.47 7.71 -10.94
CA ASN A 97 16.43 7.89 -12.39
C ASN A 97 15.53 9.05 -12.76
N GLU A 98 16.04 10.01 -13.53
CA GLU A 98 15.32 11.24 -13.88
C GLU A 98 14.02 10.98 -14.64
N GLU A 99 13.97 9.98 -15.52
CA GLU A 99 12.75 9.62 -16.24
C GLU A 99 11.66 9.15 -15.28
N TYR A 100 12.00 8.30 -14.33
CA TYR A 100 11.05 7.79 -13.35
C TYR A 100 10.61 8.89 -12.39
N VAL A 101 11.53 9.70 -11.94
CA VAL A 101 11.25 10.85 -11.08
C VAL A 101 10.32 11.84 -11.79
N ASP A 102 10.56 12.10 -13.06
CA ASP A 102 9.72 12.99 -13.87
C ASP A 102 8.29 12.44 -14.01
N ARG A 103 8.14 11.14 -14.25
CA ARG A 103 6.82 10.50 -14.32
C ARG A 103 6.05 10.65 -13.00
N ILE A 104 6.74 10.55 -11.87
CA ILE A 104 6.12 10.75 -10.55
C ILE A 104 5.72 12.20 -10.32
N ARG A 105 6.42 13.16 -10.90
CA ARG A 105 6.05 14.57 -10.80
C ARG A 105 4.74 14.89 -11.54
N HIS A 106 4.41 14.13 -12.58
CA HIS A 106 3.32 14.46 -13.49
C HIS A 106 2.13 13.50 -13.45
N CYS A 107 2.23 12.37 -12.76
CA CYS A 107 1.10 11.44 -12.63
C CYS A 107 0.01 11.99 -11.73
N ASP A 108 -1.19 11.45 -11.86
CA ASP A 108 -2.34 11.78 -11.00
C ASP A 108 -2.39 10.89 -9.77
N ALA A 109 -1.86 9.69 -9.88
CA ALA A 109 -1.86 8.72 -8.80
C ALA A 109 -0.72 7.71 -8.95
N VAL A 110 -0.34 7.10 -7.83
CA VAL A 110 0.56 5.94 -7.83
C VAL A 110 -0.13 4.75 -7.15
N MET A 111 0.20 3.55 -7.61
CA MET A 111 -0.28 2.29 -7.05
C MET A 111 0.90 1.39 -6.73
N PHE A 112 1.15 1.16 -5.45
CA PHE A 112 2.19 0.23 -5.01
C PHE A 112 1.65 -1.19 -4.99
N SER A 113 2.28 -2.09 -5.74
CA SER A 113 1.91 -3.50 -5.75
C SER A 113 2.30 -4.20 -4.45
N GLY A 114 1.75 -5.39 -4.25
CA GLY A 114 2.13 -6.27 -3.17
C GLY A 114 3.49 -6.95 -3.39
N GLY A 115 3.94 -7.67 -2.38
CA GLY A 115 5.20 -8.39 -2.37
C GLY A 115 5.85 -8.31 -0.99
N ASN A 116 7.07 -7.79 -0.91
CA ASN A 116 7.81 -7.63 0.34
C ASN A 116 7.95 -6.13 0.67
N GLN A 117 7.39 -5.72 1.80
CA GLN A 117 7.43 -4.32 2.25
C GLN A 117 8.82 -3.82 2.60
N LEU A 118 9.72 -4.68 3.03
CA LEU A 118 11.12 -4.30 3.26
C LEU A 118 11.80 -3.84 1.98
N ARG A 119 11.44 -4.44 0.85
CA ARG A 119 11.97 -4.03 -0.44
C ARG A 119 11.58 -2.60 -0.78
N LEU A 120 10.35 -2.21 -0.45
CA LEU A 120 9.89 -0.83 -0.65
C LEU A 120 10.70 0.17 0.18
N SER A 121 10.83 -0.07 1.48
CA SER A 121 11.57 0.84 2.34
C SER A 121 13.06 0.87 2.02
N ALA A 122 13.66 -0.27 1.68
CA ALA A 122 15.08 -0.35 1.33
C ALA A 122 15.39 0.34 0.00
N THR A 123 14.49 0.25 -0.96
CA THR A 123 14.71 0.80 -2.31
C THR A 123 14.35 2.28 -2.37
N ASP A 124 13.23 2.69 -1.80
CA ASP A 124 12.68 4.04 -1.96
C ASP A 124 13.01 4.97 -0.79
N GLY A 125 13.32 4.41 0.38
CA GLY A 125 13.60 5.23 1.57
C GLY A 125 14.77 6.18 1.35
N GLY A 126 14.56 7.48 1.65
CA GLY A 126 15.60 8.51 1.52
C GLY A 126 15.93 8.91 0.09
N THR A 127 15.17 8.47 -0.90
CA THR A 127 15.41 8.82 -2.31
C THR A 127 14.62 10.07 -2.73
N GLU A 128 15.03 10.68 -3.84
CA GLU A 128 14.28 11.78 -4.45
C GLU A 128 12.88 11.36 -4.84
N PHE A 129 12.71 10.14 -5.34
CA PHE A 129 11.43 9.53 -5.67
C PHE A 129 10.44 9.63 -4.50
N LEU A 130 10.85 9.18 -3.32
CA LEU A 130 10.01 9.23 -2.13
C LEU A 130 9.78 10.67 -1.66
N THR A 131 10.79 11.52 -1.73
CA THR A 131 10.66 12.93 -1.35
C THR A 131 9.58 13.63 -2.17
N ILE A 132 9.53 13.38 -3.48
CA ILE A 132 8.53 13.94 -4.38
C ILE A 132 7.13 13.42 -4.05
N LEU A 133 6.99 12.12 -3.83
CA LEU A 133 5.71 11.52 -3.45
C LEU A 133 5.17 12.13 -2.16
N LYS A 134 6.02 12.29 -1.16
CA LYS A 134 5.64 12.86 0.12
C LYS A 134 5.21 14.32 -0.02
N LYS A 135 5.93 15.09 -0.83
CA LYS A 135 5.61 16.48 -1.09
C LYS A 135 4.26 16.61 -1.79
N ARG A 136 4.02 15.83 -2.84
CA ARG A 136 2.76 15.84 -3.58
C ARG A 136 1.59 15.42 -2.69
N TYR A 137 1.77 14.38 -1.91
CA TYR A 137 0.76 13.93 -0.94
C TYR A 137 0.42 15.02 0.08
N LYS A 138 1.42 15.72 0.57
CA LYS A 138 1.22 16.80 1.54
C LYS A 138 0.47 18.00 0.97
N GLU A 139 0.78 18.37 -0.28
CA GLU A 139 0.38 19.65 -0.85
C GLU A 139 -0.78 19.60 -1.85
N GLU A 140 -1.05 18.44 -2.46
CA GLU A 140 -1.99 18.32 -3.57
C GLU A 140 -3.25 17.54 -3.18
N GLU A 141 -4.38 18.22 -3.19
CA GLU A 141 -5.67 17.68 -2.76
C GLU A 141 -6.12 16.47 -3.59
N ASN A 142 -5.83 16.47 -4.89
CA ASN A 142 -6.27 15.43 -5.79
C ASN A 142 -5.26 14.31 -6.00
N PHE A 143 -4.08 14.41 -5.42
CA PHE A 143 -3.06 13.38 -5.57
C PHE A 143 -3.41 12.16 -4.72
N LEU A 144 -3.33 10.98 -5.34
CA LEU A 144 -3.64 9.71 -4.70
C LEU A 144 -2.42 8.81 -4.60
N ILE A 145 -2.21 8.25 -3.44
CA ILE A 145 -1.28 7.13 -3.24
C ILE A 145 -2.10 5.93 -2.82
N ALA A 146 -2.08 4.88 -3.63
CA ALA A 146 -2.74 3.62 -3.34
C ALA A 146 -1.69 2.52 -3.18
N GLY A 147 -2.03 1.50 -2.41
CA GLY A 147 -1.15 0.35 -2.24
C GLY A 147 -1.91 -0.86 -1.74
N THR A 148 -1.47 -2.03 -2.15
CA THR A 148 -2.08 -3.29 -1.74
C THR A 148 -1.07 -4.16 -0.98
N SER A 149 -1.52 -4.87 0.03
CA SER A 149 -0.72 -5.79 0.84
C SER A 149 0.54 -5.11 1.40
N ALA A 150 1.73 -5.54 0.98
CA ALA A 150 2.99 -4.91 1.35
C ALA A 150 3.02 -3.42 1.01
N GLY A 151 2.42 -3.01 -0.11
CA GLY A 151 2.31 -1.61 -0.50
C GLY A 151 1.46 -0.79 0.47
N ALA A 152 0.41 -1.38 1.04
CA ALA A 152 -0.39 -0.74 2.08
C ALA A 152 0.37 -0.66 3.41
N MET A 153 1.03 -1.73 3.80
CA MET A 153 1.79 -1.78 5.05
C MET A 153 2.92 -0.77 5.07
N ALA A 154 3.57 -0.56 3.94
CA ALA A 154 4.69 0.38 3.80
C ALA A 154 4.28 1.85 3.87
N MET A 155 3.00 2.19 3.79
CA MET A 155 2.53 3.58 3.86
C MET A 155 2.81 4.24 5.22
N SER A 156 2.88 3.45 6.28
CA SER A 156 3.07 3.93 7.64
C SER A 156 4.52 4.32 7.92
N ASN A 157 4.70 5.22 8.87
CA ASN A 157 6.02 5.51 9.41
C ASN A 157 6.56 4.32 10.21
N THR A 158 5.71 3.68 11.00
CA THR A 158 6.03 2.44 11.72
C THR A 158 5.38 1.28 10.97
N MET A 159 6.20 0.36 10.47
CA MET A 159 5.77 -0.72 9.59
C MET A 159 6.15 -2.08 10.16
N ILE A 160 5.17 -3.01 10.20
CA ILE A 160 5.45 -4.42 10.53
C ILE A 160 6.10 -5.05 9.30
N TYR A 161 7.19 -5.79 9.49
CA TYR A 161 7.84 -6.50 8.39
C TYR A 161 8.02 -7.99 8.65
N GLU A 162 7.94 -8.42 9.88
CA GLU A 162 8.07 -9.83 10.25
C GLU A 162 7.23 -10.11 11.49
N GLY A 163 6.62 -11.27 11.52
CA GLY A 163 5.85 -11.75 12.64
C GLY A 163 5.24 -13.10 12.29
N ASN A 164 5.57 -14.13 13.03
CA ASN A 164 5.05 -15.47 12.81
C ASN A 164 3.60 -15.54 13.29
N ALA A 165 2.69 -15.97 12.42
CA ALA A 165 1.27 -16.09 12.73
C ALA A 165 0.98 -17.01 13.93
N THR A 166 1.79 -18.06 14.15
CA THR A 166 1.61 -18.98 15.27
C THR A 166 2.28 -18.50 16.56
N ARG A 167 3.22 -17.58 16.46
CA ARG A 167 4.01 -17.06 17.58
C ARG A 167 3.80 -15.58 17.84
N ALA A 168 2.88 -14.94 17.18
CA ALA A 168 2.67 -13.50 17.30
C ALA A 168 2.25 -13.07 18.71
N HIS A 169 1.75 -14.00 19.52
CA HIS A 169 1.43 -13.76 20.93
C HIS A 169 2.66 -13.79 21.84
N LEU A 170 3.82 -14.25 21.33
CA LEU A 170 5.06 -14.28 22.10
C LEU A 170 5.76 -12.93 22.00
N LYS A 171 6.19 -12.42 23.14
CA LYS A 171 6.88 -11.14 23.23
C LYS A 171 8.16 -11.14 22.39
N GLY A 172 8.32 -10.15 21.53
CA GLY A 172 9.50 -10.01 20.68
C GLY A 172 9.44 -10.70 19.33
N GLU A 173 8.35 -11.44 19.02
CA GLU A 173 8.20 -12.09 17.72
C GLU A 173 7.83 -11.13 16.60
N VAL A 174 7.18 -10.01 16.89
CA VAL A 174 6.78 -9.02 15.88
C VAL A 174 7.91 -8.01 15.71
N LYS A 175 8.36 -7.86 14.47
CA LYS A 175 9.41 -6.91 14.10
C LYS A 175 8.85 -5.74 13.32
N ILE A 176 9.26 -4.55 13.71
CA ILE A 176 8.85 -3.30 13.09
C ILE A 176 10.07 -2.52 12.61
N THR A 177 9.87 -1.71 11.59
CA THR A 177 10.88 -0.81 11.04
C THR A 177 10.21 0.44 10.48
N THR A 178 10.98 1.35 9.93
CA THR A 178 10.47 2.55 9.28
C THR A 178 9.92 2.21 7.89
N GLY A 179 8.69 2.61 7.62
CA GLY A 179 8.07 2.51 6.30
C GLY A 179 8.34 3.74 5.45
N LEU A 180 7.45 4.00 4.49
CA LEU A 180 7.59 5.14 3.58
C LEU A 180 7.17 6.47 4.23
N GLY A 181 6.44 6.41 5.32
CA GLY A 181 6.20 7.59 6.16
C GLY A 181 5.11 8.54 5.67
N PHE A 182 4.10 8.03 4.94
CA PHE A 182 2.95 8.85 4.56
C PHE A 182 2.00 9.08 5.74
N MET A 183 1.96 8.15 6.68
CA MET A 183 1.11 8.23 7.87
C MET A 183 1.94 8.08 9.14
N ASN A 184 1.70 8.98 10.09
CA ASN A 184 2.19 8.84 11.45
C ASN A 184 1.07 8.26 12.30
N ASN A 185 1.41 7.60 13.40
CA ASN A 185 0.46 7.10 14.40
C ASN A 185 -0.53 6.03 13.88
N ILE A 186 -0.28 5.44 12.72
CA ILE A 186 -1.08 4.35 12.16
C ILE A 186 -0.15 3.23 11.76
N ILE A 187 -0.49 2.01 12.17
CA ILE A 187 0.19 0.78 11.74
C ILE A 187 -0.83 -0.04 10.95
N ILE A 188 -0.49 -0.40 9.72
CA ILE A 188 -1.37 -1.20 8.86
C ILE A 188 -0.86 -2.63 8.81
N ASP A 189 -1.78 -3.60 8.96
CA ASP A 189 -1.54 -4.99 8.64
C ASP A 189 -2.53 -5.45 7.57
N SER A 190 -2.05 -6.28 6.67
CA SER A 190 -2.81 -6.80 5.54
C SER A 190 -3.10 -8.29 5.72
N HIS A 191 -3.92 -8.88 4.83
CA HIS A 191 -4.31 -10.29 4.90
C HIS A 191 -4.81 -10.66 6.29
N PHE A 192 -5.68 -9.84 6.83
CA PHE A 192 -5.99 -9.84 8.26
C PHE A 192 -6.80 -11.05 8.71
N GLU A 193 -7.43 -11.76 7.78
CA GLU A 193 -8.07 -13.05 8.06
C GLU A 193 -7.07 -14.19 8.31
N LYS A 194 -5.79 -14.01 8.02
CA LYS A 194 -4.77 -15.00 8.36
C LYS A 194 -4.64 -15.17 9.86
N ARG A 195 -4.47 -16.42 10.27
CA ARG A 195 -4.29 -16.77 11.68
C ARG A 195 -3.11 -16.00 12.29
N GLY A 196 -3.34 -15.42 13.43
CA GLY A 196 -2.31 -14.69 14.20
C GLY A 196 -2.08 -13.25 13.79
N ARG A 197 -2.75 -12.75 12.75
CA ARG A 197 -2.57 -11.35 12.31
C ARG A 197 -3.10 -10.36 13.35
N PHE A 198 -4.23 -10.65 13.97
CA PHE A 198 -4.74 -9.82 15.06
C PHE A 198 -3.73 -9.73 16.20
N ALA A 199 -3.16 -10.86 16.63
CA ALA A 199 -2.21 -10.88 17.73
C ALA A 199 -0.93 -10.09 17.40
N ARG A 200 -0.42 -10.20 16.18
CA ARG A 200 0.78 -9.44 15.81
C ARG A 200 0.51 -7.94 15.70
N LEU A 201 -0.64 -7.55 15.17
CA LEU A 201 -1.01 -6.13 15.11
C LEU A 201 -1.20 -5.55 16.52
N ALA A 202 -1.88 -6.28 17.40
CA ALA A 202 -2.06 -5.87 18.79
C ALA A 202 -0.71 -5.72 19.51
N GLN A 203 0.22 -6.62 19.26
CA GLN A 203 1.57 -6.55 19.84
C GLN A 203 2.34 -5.33 19.34
N ALA A 204 2.27 -5.04 18.02
CA ALA A 204 2.92 -3.88 17.43
C ALA A 204 2.36 -2.57 18.02
N VAL A 205 1.04 -2.48 18.16
CA VAL A 205 0.36 -1.32 18.75
C VAL A 205 0.73 -1.17 20.24
N SER A 206 0.78 -2.27 21.00
CA SER A 206 1.19 -2.23 22.39
C SER A 206 2.61 -1.70 22.58
N ALA A 207 3.51 -2.02 21.65
CA ALA A 207 4.88 -1.51 21.67
C ALA A 207 4.97 -0.04 21.19
N ASN A 208 3.92 0.47 20.57
CA ASN A 208 3.82 1.83 20.02
C ASN A 208 2.47 2.43 20.41
N PRO A 209 2.25 2.76 21.69
CA PRO A 209 0.91 3.10 22.19
C PRO A 209 0.32 4.40 21.64
N SER A 210 1.11 5.23 20.98
CA SER A 210 0.60 6.39 20.26
C SER A 210 -0.05 6.02 18.91
N CYS A 211 0.11 4.78 18.47
CA CYS A 211 -0.40 4.30 17.19
C CYS A 211 -1.75 3.63 17.32
N ILE A 212 -2.53 3.73 16.24
CA ILE A 212 -3.74 2.94 16.01
C ILE A 212 -3.39 1.88 14.98
N GLY A 213 -3.77 0.63 15.24
CA GLY A 213 -3.61 -0.46 14.28
C GLY A 213 -4.83 -0.59 13.38
N ILE A 214 -4.61 -0.77 12.08
CA ILE A 214 -5.66 -1.03 11.11
C ILE A 214 -5.37 -2.36 10.44
N GLY A 215 -6.26 -3.34 10.63
CA GLY A 215 -6.20 -4.63 9.97
C GLY A 215 -7.14 -4.68 8.78
N LEU A 216 -6.59 -4.97 7.61
CA LEU A 216 -7.33 -5.01 6.34
C LEU A 216 -7.33 -6.43 5.79
N GLY A 217 -8.52 -7.00 5.62
CA GLY A 217 -8.71 -8.30 5.00
C GLY A 217 -8.73 -8.23 3.48
N GLU A 218 -9.03 -9.37 2.86
CA GLU A 218 -9.22 -9.45 1.41
C GLU A 218 -10.43 -8.62 0.98
N ASP A 219 -10.35 -8.06 -0.22
CA ASP A 219 -11.38 -7.18 -0.79
C ASP A 219 -11.80 -6.07 0.18
N THR A 220 -10.85 -5.58 0.95
CA THR A 220 -11.08 -4.56 1.95
C THR A 220 -10.04 -3.47 1.78
N GLY A 221 -10.47 -2.24 1.86
CA GLY A 221 -9.58 -1.10 1.80
C GLY A 221 -10.03 0.02 2.72
N MET A 222 -9.16 0.99 2.87
CA MET A 222 -9.40 2.19 3.63
C MET A 222 -8.99 3.38 2.81
N LEU A 223 -9.94 4.27 2.52
CA LEU A 223 -9.64 5.59 1.97
C LEU A 223 -9.35 6.54 3.13
N ILE A 224 -8.22 7.18 3.09
CA ILE A 224 -7.80 8.14 4.11
C ILE A 224 -7.63 9.49 3.45
N THR A 225 -8.36 10.49 3.93
CA THR A 225 -8.30 11.86 3.44
C THR A 225 -7.93 12.81 4.57
N GLN A 226 -7.20 13.85 4.25
CA GLN A 226 -6.74 14.86 5.21
C GLN A 226 -5.99 14.25 6.42
N GLY A 227 -5.37 13.08 6.20
CA GLY A 227 -4.57 12.39 7.21
C GLY A 227 -5.36 11.67 8.30
N ASN A 228 -6.65 11.95 8.47
CA ASN A 228 -7.43 11.41 9.60
C ASN A 228 -8.88 11.04 9.30
N ASN A 229 -9.41 11.40 8.15
CA ASN A 229 -10.75 10.96 7.76
C ASN A 229 -10.64 9.59 7.09
N MET A 230 -11.34 8.60 7.62
CA MET A 230 -11.24 7.22 7.15
C MET A 230 -12.58 6.71 6.67
N GLU A 231 -12.59 6.11 5.48
CA GLU A 231 -13.76 5.46 4.89
C GLU A 231 -13.39 4.03 4.50
N ALA A 232 -14.09 3.06 5.05
CA ALA A 232 -13.92 1.66 4.65
C ALA A 232 -14.51 1.45 3.26
N ILE A 233 -13.78 0.75 2.40
CA ILE A 233 -14.21 0.41 1.04
C ILE A 233 -14.05 -1.09 0.82
N GLY A 234 -14.81 -1.63 -0.14
CA GLY A 234 -14.82 -3.06 -0.40
C GLY A 234 -15.86 -3.80 0.44
N SER A 235 -15.80 -5.14 0.42
CA SER A 235 -16.81 -5.99 1.04
C SER A 235 -16.41 -6.61 2.37
N GLY A 236 -15.12 -6.58 2.71
CA GLY A 236 -14.61 -7.18 3.93
C GLY A 236 -14.61 -6.25 5.13
N PRO A 237 -14.36 -6.77 6.33
CA PRO A 237 -14.30 -5.95 7.53
C PRO A 237 -12.96 -5.24 7.66
N VAL A 238 -12.99 -4.07 8.28
CA VAL A 238 -11.82 -3.35 8.75
C VAL A 238 -11.76 -3.48 10.26
N ILE A 239 -10.63 -3.91 10.79
CA ILE A 239 -10.45 -4.06 12.23
C ILE A 239 -9.54 -2.93 12.72
N ILE A 240 -9.98 -2.25 13.77
CA ILE A 240 -9.22 -1.18 14.38
C ILE A 240 -8.76 -1.63 15.77
N VAL A 241 -7.47 -1.51 16.02
CA VAL A 241 -6.86 -1.84 17.30
C VAL A 241 -6.31 -0.56 17.92
N ASP A 242 -6.84 -0.19 19.08
CA ASP A 242 -6.38 0.97 19.82
C ASP A 242 -5.50 0.50 20.98
N GLY A 243 -4.34 1.13 21.17
CA GLY A 243 -3.40 0.78 22.23
C GLY A 243 -3.69 1.43 23.59
N HIS A 244 -4.75 2.23 23.70
CA HIS A 244 -5.14 2.94 24.93
C HIS A 244 -6.18 2.19 25.75
#